data_0a68e160d5359dc18cf6e14d1e40dd68
#
_entry.id   0a68e160d5359dc18cf6e14d1e40dd68
#
_cell.length_a   1.000
_cell.length_b   1.000
_cell.length_c   1.000
_cell.angle_alpha   90.00
_cell.angle_beta   90.00
_cell.angle_gamma   90.00
#
_symmetry.space_group_name_H-M   'P 1'
#
loop_
_entity.id
_entity.type
_entity.pdbx_description
1 polymer ?
#
loop_
_entity_poly.entity_id
_entity_poly.type
_entity_poly.pdbx_seq_one_letter_code
_entity_poly.pdbx_strand_id
1 'polypeptide(L)'
;AGIWGQHIAEYADLRIRMFPAKGSLLIMDHRINQHVINRCRKPSDADILVPGDTISLIGTTSLRIDYNEIDDNRVTAEEVDILLREGEKLAPVMAKTRILRAYSGVRPLVASDDDPSGRNVSRGIVLLDHAERDGLDGFITITGGKLMTYRLMAEWATDAVCRKLGNTRPCTTADLALPGSQE
;
A
#
# COMPACT_ATOMS: atom_id res chain seq x y z
N ALA A 1 5.32 -10.73 -3.93
CA ALA A 1 6.38 -9.92 -4.56
C ALA A 1 6.16 -8.41 -4.39
N GLY A 2 4.93 -7.97 -4.08
CA GLY A 2 4.65 -6.54 -3.89
C GLY A 2 4.96 -5.75 -5.17
N ILE A 3 5.73 -4.66 -5.04
CA ILE A 3 6.11 -3.82 -6.17
C ILE A 3 6.98 -4.54 -7.21
N TRP A 4 7.71 -5.57 -6.83
CA TRP A 4 8.51 -6.39 -7.76
C TRP A 4 7.68 -7.46 -8.49
N GLY A 5 6.35 -7.44 -8.37
CA GLY A 5 5.47 -8.39 -9.05
C GLY A 5 5.62 -8.40 -10.56
N GLN A 6 5.92 -7.25 -11.17
CA GLN A 6 6.20 -7.17 -12.61
C GLN A 6 7.47 -7.96 -13.00
N HIS A 7 8.56 -7.83 -12.24
CA HIS A 7 9.79 -8.62 -12.49
C HIS A 7 9.53 -10.13 -12.41
N ILE A 8 8.69 -10.57 -11.46
CA ILE A 8 8.34 -11.99 -11.35
C ILE A 8 7.53 -12.45 -12.58
N ALA A 9 6.62 -11.60 -13.08
CA ALA A 9 5.84 -11.91 -14.28
C ALA A 9 6.74 -11.98 -15.53
N GLU A 10 7.74 -11.12 -15.63
CA GLU A 10 8.69 -11.09 -16.74
C GLU A 10 9.50 -12.39 -16.86
N TYR A 11 9.78 -13.11 -15.75
CA TYR A 11 10.39 -14.45 -15.81
C TYR A 11 9.52 -15.50 -16.52
N ALA A 12 8.25 -15.25 -16.66
CA ALA A 12 7.28 -16.07 -17.39
C ALA A 12 6.83 -15.42 -18.71
N ASP A 13 7.59 -14.47 -19.23
CA ASP A 13 7.28 -13.67 -20.42
C ASP A 13 5.90 -12.95 -20.34
N LEU A 14 5.44 -12.68 -19.12
CA LEU A 14 4.17 -11.99 -18.88
C LEU A 14 4.39 -10.49 -18.60
N ARG A 15 3.42 -9.68 -19.00
CA ARG A 15 3.43 -8.25 -18.71
C ARG A 15 2.29 -7.87 -17.78
N ILE A 16 2.67 -7.31 -16.63
CA ILE A 16 1.74 -6.69 -15.67
C ILE A 16 2.08 -5.21 -15.62
N ARG A 17 1.11 -4.34 -15.96
CA ARG A 17 1.34 -2.90 -15.89
C ARG A 17 1.15 -2.41 -14.46
N MET A 18 2.25 -2.19 -13.76
CA MET A 18 2.26 -1.61 -12.42
C MET A 18 2.52 -0.11 -12.46
N PHE A 19 1.93 0.61 -11.52
CA PHE A 19 2.09 2.06 -11.34
C PHE A 19 2.74 2.30 -9.96
N PRO A 20 4.08 2.38 -9.90
CA PRO A 20 4.74 2.62 -8.64
C PRO A 20 4.36 4.00 -8.08
N ALA A 21 3.85 4.03 -6.87
CA ALA A 21 3.54 5.27 -6.16
C ALA A 21 4.29 5.31 -4.83
N LYS A 22 5.34 6.11 -4.78
CA LYS A 22 6.12 6.35 -3.57
C LYS A 22 5.29 7.14 -2.56
N GLY A 23 5.39 6.75 -1.29
CA GLY A 23 4.80 7.48 -0.17
C GLY A 23 5.78 7.58 0.98
N SER A 24 6.00 8.80 1.46
CA SER A 24 6.93 9.11 2.55
C SER A 24 6.18 9.45 3.82
N LEU A 25 6.77 9.13 4.96
CA LEU A 25 6.26 9.41 6.31
C LEU A 25 7.37 10.01 7.17
N LEU A 26 6.95 10.83 8.15
CA LEU A 26 7.82 11.31 9.22
C LEU A 26 7.41 10.73 10.56
N ILE A 27 8.40 10.37 11.37
CA ILE A 27 8.24 10.02 12.77
C ILE A 27 8.72 11.21 13.60
N MET A 28 7.81 11.73 14.43
CA MET A 28 8.05 12.85 15.35
C MET A 28 8.48 12.32 16.71
N ASP A 29 9.24 13.11 17.47
CA ASP A 29 9.93 12.71 18.70
C ASP A 29 9.03 12.58 19.93
N HIS A 30 7.74 12.93 19.83
CA HIS A 30 6.80 12.72 20.92
C HIS A 30 5.38 12.52 20.42
N ARG A 31 4.52 12.04 21.31
CA ARG A 31 3.12 11.82 21.04
C ARG A 31 2.36 13.13 21.04
N ILE A 32 1.98 13.60 19.86
CA ILE A 32 1.28 14.88 19.65
C ILE A 32 -0.21 14.73 19.90
N ASN A 33 -0.79 13.58 19.56
CA ASN A 33 -2.22 13.31 19.54
C ASN A 33 -2.57 11.99 20.24
N GLN A 34 -3.79 11.85 20.72
CA GLN A 34 -4.30 10.63 21.38
C GLN A 34 -5.07 9.71 20.44
N HIS A 35 -5.64 10.26 19.37
CA HIS A 35 -6.44 9.53 18.38
C HIS A 35 -5.90 9.80 17.00
N VAL A 36 -6.16 8.90 16.06
CA VAL A 36 -5.84 9.15 14.65
C VAL A 36 -6.64 10.36 14.18
N ILE A 37 -5.94 11.33 13.61
CA ILE A 37 -6.54 12.52 13.00
C ILE A 37 -6.42 12.38 11.49
N ASN A 38 -7.56 12.46 10.80
CA ASN A 38 -7.62 12.39 9.35
C ASN A 38 -8.45 13.56 8.81
N ARG A 39 -8.03 14.12 7.67
CA ARG A 39 -8.79 15.16 6.98
C ARG A 39 -9.91 14.55 6.16
N CYS A 40 -11.14 15.08 6.33
CA CYS A 40 -12.30 14.71 5.52
C CYS A 40 -12.32 15.51 4.21
N ARG A 41 -11.38 15.22 3.30
CA ARG A 41 -11.26 15.85 1.98
C ARG A 41 -10.86 14.82 0.92
N LYS A 42 -10.79 15.23 -0.35
CA LYS A 42 -10.17 14.39 -1.38
C LYS A 42 -8.74 14.04 -0.94
N PRO A 43 -8.29 12.79 -1.12
CA PRO A 43 -6.96 12.34 -0.69
C PRO A 43 -5.85 13.26 -1.19
N SER A 44 -4.99 13.70 -0.29
CA SER A 44 -3.86 14.57 -0.57
C SER A 44 -2.67 14.18 0.32
N ASP A 45 -1.58 14.96 0.26
CA ASP A 45 -0.41 14.69 1.08
C ASP A 45 -0.64 15.04 2.56
N ALA A 46 -0.01 14.27 3.45
CA ALA A 46 -0.06 14.44 4.91
C ALA A 46 -1.48 14.55 5.49
N ASP A 47 -2.40 13.72 5.03
CA ASP A 47 -3.78 13.74 5.50
C ASP A 47 -4.01 13.01 6.82
N ILE A 48 -3.04 12.24 7.30
CA ILE A 48 -3.21 11.38 8.48
C ILE A 48 -2.07 11.63 9.47
N LEU A 49 -2.46 11.96 10.71
CA LEU A 49 -1.58 12.00 11.88
C LEU A 49 -1.95 10.86 12.82
N VAL A 50 -1.02 9.96 13.06
CA VAL A 50 -1.22 8.73 13.82
C VAL A 50 -0.41 8.76 15.10
N PRO A 51 -1.02 8.51 16.28
CA PRO A 51 -0.27 8.35 17.53
C PRO A 51 0.40 6.97 17.60
N GLY A 52 1.66 6.94 18.02
CA GLY A 52 2.33 5.76 18.54
C GLY A 52 2.36 5.78 20.07
N ASP A 53 3.14 4.90 20.71
CA ASP A 53 3.25 4.90 22.16
C ASP A 53 3.86 6.20 22.70
N THR A 54 5.03 6.55 22.20
CA THR A 54 5.78 7.76 22.61
C THR A 54 6.04 8.73 21.47
N ILE A 55 5.60 8.42 20.25
CA ILE A 55 5.85 9.14 19.02
C ILE A 55 4.55 9.50 18.30
N SER A 56 4.66 10.29 17.25
CA SER A 56 3.58 10.47 16.27
C SER A 56 4.13 10.30 14.85
N LEU A 57 3.26 9.84 13.95
CA LEU A 57 3.59 9.67 12.54
C LEU A 57 2.70 10.58 11.70
N ILE A 58 3.30 11.30 10.75
CA ILE A 58 2.56 12.07 9.76
C ILE A 58 2.84 11.53 8.36
N GLY A 59 1.81 11.38 7.55
CA GLY A 59 1.92 10.87 6.19
C GLY A 59 0.62 10.86 5.43
N THR A 60 0.69 10.48 4.21
CA THR A 60 1.86 10.18 3.37
C THR A 60 1.90 11.11 2.18
N THR A 61 3.06 11.26 1.56
CA THR A 61 3.12 11.78 0.20
C THR A 61 2.59 10.74 -0.80
N SER A 62 2.34 11.15 -2.04
CA SER A 62 2.04 10.25 -3.13
C SER A 62 2.68 10.77 -4.42
N LEU A 63 3.84 10.22 -4.74
CA LEU A 63 4.60 10.57 -5.93
C LEU A 63 4.66 9.37 -6.86
N ARG A 64 4.34 9.57 -8.13
CA ARG A 64 4.61 8.58 -9.17
C ARG A 64 6.12 8.56 -9.41
N ILE A 65 6.69 7.37 -9.44
CA ILE A 65 8.09 7.14 -9.79
C ILE A 65 8.19 6.17 -10.95
N ASP A 66 9.33 6.17 -11.62
CA ASP A 66 9.60 5.18 -12.65
C ASP A 66 9.80 3.79 -12.02
N TYR A 67 9.44 2.74 -12.76
CA TYR A 67 9.62 1.37 -12.28
C TYR A 67 11.10 1.01 -12.04
N ASN A 68 12.01 1.66 -12.76
CA ASN A 68 13.45 1.51 -12.58
C ASN A 68 13.99 2.16 -11.30
N GLU A 69 13.18 2.97 -10.62
CA GLU A 69 13.54 3.72 -9.40
C GLU A 69 12.96 3.11 -8.12
N ILE A 70 12.27 1.96 -8.22
CA ILE A 70 11.56 1.37 -7.08
C ILE A 70 12.49 0.97 -5.92
N ASP A 71 13.73 0.70 -6.19
CA ASP A 71 14.75 0.34 -5.20
C ASP A 71 15.48 1.56 -4.61
N ASP A 72 15.43 2.73 -5.27
CA ASP A 72 15.94 4.00 -4.77
C ASP A 72 14.80 4.92 -4.32
N ASN A 73 14.19 4.58 -3.19
CA ASN A 73 13.02 5.26 -2.66
C ASN A 73 13.33 6.20 -1.47
N ARG A 74 14.50 6.84 -1.47
CA ARG A 74 14.89 7.78 -0.41
C ARG A 74 13.91 8.95 -0.30
N VAL A 75 13.65 9.38 0.94
CA VAL A 75 12.82 10.57 1.20
C VAL A 75 13.60 11.82 0.80
N THR A 76 12.98 12.70 0.03
CA THR A 76 13.58 13.97 -0.39
C THR A 76 13.25 15.08 0.59
N ALA A 77 14.03 16.17 0.55
CA ALA A 77 13.77 17.36 1.36
C ALA A 77 12.41 17.98 1.06
N GLU A 78 12.02 18.01 -0.21
CA GLU A 78 10.71 18.53 -0.66
C GLU A 78 9.55 17.70 -0.08
N GLU A 79 9.69 16.38 0.03
CA GLU A 79 8.68 15.54 0.67
C GLU A 79 8.56 15.82 2.16
N VAL A 80 9.69 16.05 2.85
CA VAL A 80 9.69 16.45 4.26
C VAL A 80 8.98 17.79 4.44
N ASP A 81 9.29 18.78 3.62
CA ASP A 81 8.68 20.11 3.68
C ASP A 81 7.16 20.06 3.43
N ILE A 82 6.72 19.25 2.47
CA ILE A 82 5.28 19.02 2.22
C ILE A 82 4.62 18.41 3.46
N LEU A 83 5.22 17.37 4.05
CA LEU A 83 4.65 16.68 5.20
C LEU A 83 4.58 17.59 6.43
N LEU A 84 5.58 18.40 6.68
CA LEU A 84 5.57 19.37 7.78
C LEU A 84 4.53 20.46 7.55
N ARG A 85 4.55 21.12 6.39
CA ARG A 85 3.60 22.20 6.06
C ARG A 85 2.15 21.75 6.13
N GLU A 86 1.85 20.56 5.63
CA GLU A 86 0.48 20.02 5.69
C GLU A 86 0.16 19.47 7.08
N GLY A 87 1.14 18.91 7.77
CA GLY A 87 0.98 18.40 9.14
C GLY A 87 0.70 19.52 10.16
N GLU A 88 1.32 20.69 10.01
CA GLU A 88 1.04 21.89 10.84
C GLU A 88 -0.42 22.30 10.80
N LYS A 89 -1.11 22.08 9.68
CA LYS A 89 -2.55 22.36 9.54
C LYS A 89 -3.42 21.37 10.32
N LEU A 90 -2.90 20.16 10.63
CA LEU A 90 -3.56 19.19 11.51
C LEU A 90 -3.25 19.44 12.98
N ALA A 91 -1.98 19.73 13.27
CA ALA A 91 -1.48 19.98 14.61
C ALA A 91 -0.38 21.05 14.56
N PRO A 92 -0.67 22.32 14.90
CA PRO A 92 0.31 23.42 14.78
C PRO A 92 1.61 23.22 15.57
N VAL A 93 1.60 22.37 16.61
CA VAL A 93 2.79 22.01 17.36
C VAL A 93 3.86 21.31 16.51
N MET A 94 3.46 20.71 15.40
CA MET A 94 4.40 20.03 14.48
C MET A 94 5.50 20.95 13.95
N ALA A 95 5.22 22.25 13.79
CA ALA A 95 6.24 23.23 13.39
C ALA A 95 7.46 23.29 14.33
N LYS A 96 7.29 22.84 15.58
CA LYS A 96 8.33 22.87 16.62
C LYS A 96 8.76 21.48 17.07
N THR A 97 8.17 20.44 16.49
CA THR A 97 8.44 19.06 16.86
C THR A 97 9.62 18.52 16.07
N ARG A 98 10.56 17.87 16.74
CA ARG A 98 11.73 17.28 16.11
C ARG A 98 11.34 16.04 15.31
N ILE A 99 11.92 15.88 14.13
CA ILE A 99 11.83 14.67 13.31
C ILE A 99 12.88 13.68 13.80
N LEU A 100 12.46 12.48 14.18
CA LEU A 100 13.36 11.37 14.52
C LEU A 100 13.79 10.59 13.29
N ARG A 101 12.85 10.35 12.36
CA ARG A 101 13.07 9.54 11.17
C ARG A 101 12.15 9.96 10.05
N ALA A 102 12.66 9.87 8.83
CA ALA A 102 11.88 9.84 7.61
C ALA A 102 12.07 8.48 6.93
N TYR A 103 11.00 7.90 6.39
CA TYR A 103 11.07 6.69 5.58
C TYR A 103 10.01 6.68 4.50
N SER A 104 10.22 5.89 3.49
CA SER A 104 9.29 5.75 2.37
C SER A 104 9.11 4.30 1.96
N GLY A 105 8.07 4.06 1.20
CA GLY A 105 7.81 2.80 0.54
C GLY A 105 7.10 3.03 -0.78
N VAL A 106 7.14 2.03 -1.65
CA VAL A 106 6.50 2.10 -2.97
C VAL A 106 5.28 1.21 -3.00
N ARG A 107 4.13 1.79 -3.34
CA ARG A 107 2.86 1.08 -3.45
C ARG A 107 2.77 0.36 -4.79
N PRO A 108 2.45 -0.93 -4.82
CA PRO A 108 2.24 -1.70 -6.05
C PRO A 108 0.82 -1.45 -6.59
N LEU A 109 0.57 -0.26 -7.14
CA LEU A 109 -0.71 0.03 -7.75
C LEU A 109 -0.79 -0.61 -9.13
N VAL A 110 -1.93 -1.22 -9.44
CA VAL A 110 -2.24 -1.71 -10.79
C VAL A 110 -3.44 -0.94 -11.28
N ALA A 111 -3.30 -0.24 -12.40
CA ALA A 111 -4.39 0.51 -12.98
C ALA A 111 -5.14 -0.33 -14.01
N SER A 112 -6.46 -0.22 -13.97
CA SER A 112 -7.30 -0.50 -15.12
C SER A 112 -7.33 0.69 -16.11
N ASP A 113 -6.98 1.90 -15.65
CA ASP A 113 -7.08 3.15 -16.40
C ASP A 113 -5.77 3.95 -16.39
N ASP A 114 -5.60 4.79 -17.41
CA ASP A 114 -4.43 5.66 -17.61
C ASP A 114 -4.49 6.93 -16.74
N ASP A 115 -4.54 6.81 -15.41
CA ASP A 115 -4.40 7.98 -14.55
C ASP A 115 -2.92 8.34 -14.35
N PRO A 116 -2.44 9.46 -14.91
CA PRO A 116 -1.03 9.85 -14.80
C PRO A 116 -0.56 10.14 -13.38
N SER A 117 -1.48 10.50 -12.47
CA SER A 117 -1.14 10.84 -11.08
C SER A 117 -1.03 9.62 -10.18
N GLY A 118 -1.59 8.48 -10.58
CA GLY A 118 -1.71 7.29 -9.76
C GLY A 118 -2.56 7.47 -8.49
N ARG A 119 -3.16 8.64 -8.27
CA ARG A 119 -3.99 8.94 -7.09
C ARG A 119 -5.39 8.36 -7.21
N ASN A 120 -5.91 8.35 -8.44
CA ASN A 120 -7.23 7.81 -8.77
C ASN A 120 -7.16 6.35 -9.21
N VAL A 121 -5.95 5.77 -9.32
CA VAL A 121 -5.78 4.34 -9.57
C VAL A 121 -6.46 3.56 -8.46
N SER A 122 -7.36 2.67 -8.85
CA SER A 122 -8.10 1.84 -7.90
C SER A 122 -7.14 1.12 -6.97
N ARG A 123 -7.38 1.24 -5.66
CA ARG A 123 -6.73 0.42 -4.63
C ARG A 123 -7.53 -0.85 -4.35
N GLY A 124 -8.38 -1.25 -5.29
CA GLY A 124 -9.10 -2.50 -5.24
C GLY A 124 -8.14 -3.69 -5.34
N ILE A 125 -8.64 -4.85 -4.94
CA ILE A 125 -7.93 -6.11 -5.14
C ILE A 125 -8.02 -6.47 -6.61
N VAL A 126 -6.88 -6.78 -7.23
CA VAL A 126 -6.79 -7.25 -8.60
C VAL A 126 -6.28 -8.68 -8.59
N LEU A 127 -7.07 -9.61 -9.10
CA LEU A 127 -6.69 -11.00 -9.33
C LEU A 127 -6.66 -11.26 -10.84
N LEU A 128 -5.51 -11.68 -11.34
CA LEU A 128 -5.30 -12.02 -12.75
C LEU A 128 -5.03 -13.51 -12.86
N ASP A 129 -5.89 -14.25 -13.55
CA ASP A 129 -5.61 -15.61 -14.00
C ASP A 129 -4.98 -15.52 -15.39
N HIS A 130 -3.70 -15.88 -15.48
CA HIS A 130 -2.94 -15.76 -16.73
C HIS A 130 -3.29 -16.85 -17.74
N ALA A 131 -4.01 -17.91 -17.36
CA ALA A 131 -4.56 -18.87 -18.32
C ALA A 131 -5.52 -18.20 -19.28
N GLU A 132 -6.46 -17.41 -18.75
CA GLU A 132 -7.48 -16.71 -19.55
C GLU A 132 -6.92 -15.48 -20.26
N ARG A 133 -6.04 -14.76 -19.57
CA ARG A 133 -5.52 -13.48 -20.05
C ARG A 133 -4.38 -13.62 -21.06
N ASP A 134 -3.46 -14.54 -20.83
CA ASP A 134 -2.17 -14.63 -21.53
C ASP A 134 -1.89 -16.03 -22.09
N GLY A 135 -2.76 -17.00 -21.85
CA GLY A 135 -2.61 -18.38 -22.30
C GLY A 135 -1.63 -19.23 -21.45
N LEU A 136 -1.19 -18.71 -20.29
CA LEU A 136 -0.29 -19.42 -19.38
C LEU A 136 -1.04 -19.99 -18.18
N ASP A 137 -1.37 -21.27 -18.18
CA ASP A 137 -2.02 -21.91 -17.04
C ASP A 137 -1.06 -22.10 -15.85
N GLY A 138 -1.63 -22.11 -14.63
CA GLY A 138 -0.88 -22.29 -13.39
C GLY A 138 -0.21 -21.02 -12.86
N PHE A 139 -0.29 -19.90 -13.56
CA PHE A 139 0.23 -18.62 -13.09
C PHE A 139 -0.91 -17.67 -12.72
N ILE A 140 -0.92 -17.21 -11.47
CA ILE A 140 -1.95 -16.29 -10.94
C ILE A 140 -1.25 -15.12 -10.26
N THR A 141 -1.67 -13.90 -10.58
CA THR A 141 -1.18 -12.69 -9.92
C THR A 141 -2.29 -12.08 -9.06
N ILE A 142 -1.98 -11.80 -7.79
CA ILE A 142 -2.83 -10.99 -6.93
C ILE A 142 -2.07 -9.76 -6.45
N THR A 143 -2.68 -8.59 -6.57
CA THR A 143 -2.05 -7.31 -6.24
C THR A 143 -3.10 -6.26 -5.84
N GLY A 144 -2.67 -5.04 -5.53
CA GLY A 144 -3.56 -3.99 -5.04
C GLY A 144 -3.97 -4.20 -3.59
N GLY A 145 -5.18 -3.80 -3.26
CA GLY A 145 -5.71 -3.89 -1.91
C GLY A 145 -5.02 -2.94 -0.92
N LYS A 146 -5.22 -3.22 0.35
CA LYS A 146 -4.62 -2.52 1.50
C LYS A 146 -4.18 -3.57 2.53
N LEU A 147 -3.35 -3.17 3.51
CA LEU A 147 -2.92 -4.09 4.57
C LEU A 147 -4.10 -4.81 5.24
N MET A 148 -5.19 -4.11 5.51
CA MET A 148 -6.39 -4.69 6.13
C MET A 148 -7.16 -5.68 5.24
N THR A 149 -6.90 -5.73 3.94
CA THR A 149 -7.57 -6.66 3.02
C THR A 149 -6.79 -7.95 2.76
N TYR A 150 -5.69 -8.18 3.50
CA TYR A 150 -4.79 -9.32 3.29
C TYR A 150 -5.51 -10.67 3.33
N ARG A 151 -6.44 -10.88 4.27
CA ARG A 151 -7.19 -12.12 4.41
C ARG A 151 -8.09 -12.38 3.19
N LEU A 152 -8.81 -11.34 2.76
CA LEU A 152 -9.67 -11.42 1.58
C LEU A 152 -8.86 -11.66 0.30
N MET A 153 -7.70 -11.03 0.19
CA MET A 153 -6.78 -11.29 -0.93
C MET A 153 -6.30 -12.74 -0.93
N ALA A 154 -5.93 -13.26 0.25
CA ALA A 154 -5.53 -14.66 0.38
C ALA A 154 -6.68 -15.62 0.02
N GLU A 155 -7.90 -15.34 0.46
CA GLU A 155 -9.10 -16.09 0.11
C GLU A 155 -9.31 -16.15 -1.40
N TRP A 156 -9.34 -15.01 -2.09
CA TRP A 156 -9.54 -14.96 -3.53
C TRP A 156 -8.46 -15.70 -4.32
N ALA A 157 -7.19 -15.54 -3.92
CA ALA A 157 -6.10 -16.26 -4.56
C ALA A 157 -6.20 -17.77 -4.34
N THR A 158 -6.50 -18.20 -3.10
CA THR A 158 -6.66 -19.61 -2.75
C THR A 158 -7.86 -20.23 -3.47
N ASP A 159 -8.99 -19.54 -3.53
CA ASP A 159 -10.18 -20.01 -4.24
C ASP A 159 -9.91 -20.19 -5.75
N ALA A 160 -9.12 -19.29 -6.36
CA ALA A 160 -8.72 -19.43 -7.75
C ALA A 160 -7.85 -20.69 -7.95
N VAL A 161 -6.89 -20.93 -7.07
CA VAL A 161 -6.05 -22.16 -7.09
C VAL A 161 -6.90 -23.40 -6.83
N CYS A 162 -7.78 -23.37 -5.83
CA CYS A 162 -8.66 -24.50 -5.50
C CYS A 162 -9.55 -24.91 -6.67
N ARG A 163 -10.12 -23.94 -7.38
CA ARG A 163 -10.90 -24.22 -8.59
C ARG A 163 -10.09 -24.97 -9.65
N LYS A 164 -8.83 -24.55 -9.90
CA LYS A 164 -7.93 -25.23 -10.84
C LYS A 164 -7.58 -26.65 -10.41
N LEU A 165 -7.48 -26.90 -9.10
CA LEU A 165 -7.16 -28.20 -8.52
C LEU A 165 -8.41 -29.08 -8.26
N GLY A 166 -9.62 -28.63 -8.62
CA GLY A 166 -10.86 -29.35 -8.35
C GLY A 166 -11.25 -29.41 -6.88
N ASN A 167 -10.70 -28.57 -6.03
CA ASN A 167 -11.06 -28.47 -4.61
C ASN A 167 -12.22 -27.50 -4.43
N THR A 168 -13.33 -28.00 -3.88
CA THR A 168 -14.57 -27.22 -3.67
C THR A 168 -14.83 -26.83 -2.22
N ARG A 169 -13.87 -27.04 -1.31
CA ARG A 169 -14.02 -26.67 0.10
C ARG A 169 -14.09 -25.14 0.23
N PRO A 170 -15.09 -24.60 0.94
CA PRO A 170 -15.19 -23.16 1.17
C PRO A 170 -14.08 -22.67 2.10
N CYS A 171 -13.71 -21.41 1.95
CA CYS A 171 -12.81 -20.74 2.89
C CYS A 171 -13.50 -20.57 4.25
N THR A 172 -12.77 -20.83 5.34
CA THR A 172 -13.25 -20.68 6.72
C THR A 172 -12.49 -19.61 7.50
N THR A 173 -11.52 -18.96 6.89
CA THR A 173 -10.60 -18.03 7.61
C THR A 173 -11.27 -16.75 8.11
N ALA A 174 -12.47 -16.42 7.64
CA ALA A 174 -13.23 -15.28 8.15
C ALA A 174 -13.67 -15.48 9.61
N ASP A 175 -13.98 -16.72 9.96
CA ASP A 175 -14.56 -17.08 11.26
C ASP A 175 -13.54 -17.74 12.20
N LEU A 176 -12.32 -17.96 11.72
CA LEU A 176 -11.26 -18.55 12.54
C LEU A 176 -10.52 -17.47 13.33
N ALA A 177 -10.51 -17.61 14.65
CA ALA A 177 -9.69 -16.78 15.51
C ALA A 177 -8.19 -17.00 15.21
N LEU A 178 -7.41 -15.93 15.17
CA LEU A 178 -5.96 -16.05 15.05
C LEU A 178 -5.37 -16.69 16.32
N PRO A 179 -4.31 -17.50 16.21
CA PRO A 179 -3.61 -18.01 17.40
C PRO A 179 -3.20 -16.87 18.33
N GLY A 180 -3.51 -17.00 19.63
CA GLY A 180 -3.24 -15.98 20.65
C GLY A 180 -4.28 -14.84 20.74
N SER A 181 -5.33 -14.84 19.94
CA SER A 181 -6.37 -13.79 19.99
C SER A 181 -7.45 -14.01 21.06
N GLN A 182 -7.37 -15.10 21.81
CA GLN A 182 -8.34 -15.50 22.85
C GLN A 182 -7.81 -15.33 24.29
N GLU A 183 -6.69 -14.61 24.46
CA GLU A 183 -6.14 -14.28 25.77
C GLU A 183 -6.62 -12.91 26.27
#